data_71dab5c3303caee1983e38d4846c12bb
#
_entry.id   71dab5c3303caee1983e38d4846c12bb
#
_cell.length_a   1.000
_cell.length_b   1.000
_cell.length_c   1.000
_cell.angle_alpha   90.00
_cell.angle_beta   90.00
_cell.angle_gamma   90.00
#
_symmetry.space_group_name_H-M   'P 1'
#
loop_
_entity.id
_entity.type
_entity.pdbx_description
1 polymer ?
#
loop_
_entity_poly.entity_id
_entity_poly.type
_entity_poly.pdbx_seq_one_letter_code
_entity_poly.pdbx_strand_id
1 'polypeptide(L)'
;LSRRIDLGTGLVCLGVALGLAAGCDYSRDRVGDVPSGTYRPGMVAPPGSSRTQAQPVAARDSTEKAAILASSIELIQRAALQPGGDNFGLATQKLNQFFEGTPQADYQLDSAARAFLQPQLPPVKLSELETTVWSLRDARHLEDCMMYYGIASRVGGTGDDLVRARRVFDWIVRQIQLVPPGSLGSPQLPQVPARPYDVLLRGMATESEGFWAERSWLFMALCRQLGVDVGLVTYSRGNVVEPLVGRAGRGERGGGGLSAMAKQPKPDIVWLCAALAGGQAYLFDARIGLPIPGPDGQGVATLNQALADPAILERMNLPGQSPYGTSRASLLASPSRIGILMDSSQGFLSPRMKLLQRDLAGKNRTILYRDPSQQRDHFARVLGDRCGEVKLWSIPLYVETELFRNAQFVQSSLQTLRLFSPEFPLIVARIKHLRGDLSGAIQEYVSFRLAENLPLVNDKKKTIPKEIQDGLDIYATNYLALAQLERNSHVQAESMFLRLLELLPQPGSNPHRYNMLRWGAQANLGRIYEAKGDMRRAIAYYGQLDPTMQYHGNLLRARDLVWQEPMAAAPDPLPPAPKVPPGR
;
A
#
# COMPACT_ATOMS: atom_id res chain seq x y z
N LEU A 1 -50.90 -0.02 10.89
CA LEU A 1 -49.85 0.99 10.94
C LEU A 1 -48.73 0.59 9.98
N SER A 2 -48.86 1.03 8.73
CA SER A 2 -47.97 0.75 7.61
C SER A 2 -46.71 1.59 7.72
N ARG A 3 -45.53 0.97 7.77
CA ARG A 3 -44.26 1.65 7.55
C ARG A 3 -44.01 1.73 6.04
N ARG A 4 -44.08 2.93 5.49
CA ARG A 4 -43.53 3.24 4.17
C ARG A 4 -42.00 3.18 4.26
N ILE A 5 -41.39 2.30 3.47
CA ILE A 5 -39.93 2.24 3.26
C ILE A 5 -39.61 3.27 2.19
N ASP A 6 -38.79 4.23 2.55
CA ASP A 6 -38.34 5.31 1.67
C ASP A 6 -37.32 4.75 0.66
N LEU A 7 -37.77 4.53 -0.57
CA LEU A 7 -37.00 3.99 -1.70
C LEU A 7 -36.09 5.04 -2.39
N GLY A 8 -36.08 6.28 -1.86
CA GLY A 8 -35.41 7.40 -2.53
C GLY A 8 -33.88 7.41 -2.47
N THR A 9 -33.27 6.82 -1.44
CA THR A 9 -31.80 6.89 -1.25
C THR A 9 -31.01 5.76 -1.92
N GLY A 10 -31.69 4.70 -2.36
CA GLY A 10 -31.04 3.56 -3.03
C GLY A 10 -30.68 3.82 -4.50
N LEU A 11 -31.46 4.67 -5.20
CA LEU A 11 -31.29 4.87 -6.65
C LEU A 11 -30.11 5.79 -7.01
N VAL A 12 -29.76 6.75 -6.16
CA VAL A 12 -28.63 7.65 -6.42
C VAL A 12 -27.28 6.91 -6.30
N CYS A 13 -27.21 5.88 -5.44
CA CYS A 13 -25.99 5.07 -5.32
C CYS A 13 -25.79 4.13 -6.52
N LEU A 14 -26.85 3.69 -7.20
CA LEU A 14 -26.75 2.80 -8.37
C LEU A 14 -26.27 3.56 -9.63
N GLY A 15 -26.67 4.82 -9.79
CA GLY A 15 -26.27 5.64 -10.95
C GLY A 15 -24.77 5.98 -10.97
N VAL A 16 -24.15 6.20 -9.80
CA VAL A 16 -22.71 6.50 -9.69
C VAL A 16 -21.86 5.25 -9.89
N ALA A 17 -22.34 4.07 -9.44
CA ALA A 17 -21.63 2.81 -9.67
C ALA A 17 -21.64 2.40 -11.15
N LEU A 18 -22.71 2.68 -11.89
CA LEU A 18 -22.81 2.40 -13.33
C LEU A 18 -21.99 3.37 -14.18
N GLY A 19 -21.86 4.63 -13.77
CA GLY A 19 -21.01 5.61 -14.46
C GLY A 19 -19.51 5.30 -14.35
N LEU A 20 -19.07 4.73 -13.22
CA LEU A 20 -17.67 4.31 -13.03
C LEU A 20 -17.37 2.97 -13.74
N ALA A 21 -18.37 2.10 -13.90
CA ALA A 21 -18.23 0.86 -14.67
C ALA A 21 -18.15 1.13 -16.18
N ALA A 22 -18.81 2.18 -16.69
CA ALA A 22 -18.75 2.58 -18.09
C ALA A 22 -17.41 3.25 -18.49
N GLY A 23 -16.68 3.83 -17.51
CA GLY A 23 -15.33 4.36 -17.73
C GLY A 23 -14.22 3.31 -17.68
N CYS A 24 -14.52 2.09 -17.23
CA CYS A 24 -13.64 0.93 -17.23
C CYS A 24 -14.25 -0.14 -18.12
N ASP A 25 -14.46 0.19 -19.40
CA ASP A 25 -14.84 -0.81 -20.40
C ASP A 25 -13.64 -1.75 -20.60
N TYR A 26 -13.57 -2.75 -19.74
CA TYR A 26 -12.75 -3.93 -19.96
C TYR A 26 -13.43 -4.73 -21.07
N SER A 27 -13.20 -4.28 -22.33
CA SER A 27 -13.51 -5.13 -23.47
C SER A 27 -12.90 -6.51 -23.20
N ARG A 28 -13.79 -7.50 -23.01
CA ARG A 28 -13.44 -8.89 -23.17
C ARG A 28 -12.71 -8.97 -24.50
N ASP A 29 -11.42 -9.29 -24.47
CA ASP A 29 -10.73 -9.81 -25.63
C ASP A 29 -11.47 -11.09 -26.03
N ARG A 30 -12.49 -10.94 -26.86
CA ARG A 30 -12.98 -12.04 -27.68
C ARG A 30 -11.82 -12.38 -28.60
N VAL A 31 -11.28 -13.56 -28.41
CA VAL A 31 -10.52 -14.26 -29.43
C VAL A 31 -11.39 -14.16 -30.70
N GLY A 32 -10.95 -13.35 -31.64
CA GLY A 32 -11.69 -13.12 -32.87
C GLY A 32 -11.76 -14.41 -33.66
N ASP A 33 -12.99 -14.88 -33.89
CA ASP A 33 -13.26 -15.83 -34.93
C ASP A 33 -12.77 -15.25 -36.26
N VAL A 34 -11.80 -15.89 -36.85
CA VAL A 34 -11.32 -15.62 -38.21
C VAL A 34 -12.48 -15.94 -39.17
N PRO A 35 -13.01 -14.96 -39.91
CA PRO A 35 -14.04 -15.29 -40.91
C PRO A 35 -13.43 -16.15 -42.01
N SER A 36 -13.98 -17.33 -42.20
CA SER A 36 -13.69 -18.20 -43.35
C SER A 36 -14.15 -17.50 -44.63
N GLY A 37 -13.24 -16.78 -45.26
CA GLY A 37 -13.44 -16.19 -46.58
C GLY A 37 -13.52 -17.27 -47.66
N THR A 38 -14.69 -17.46 -48.22
CA THR A 38 -14.91 -18.27 -49.41
C THR A 38 -14.13 -17.71 -50.58
N TYR A 39 -13.20 -18.52 -51.08
CA TYR A 39 -12.41 -18.26 -52.29
C TYR A 39 -13.35 -18.30 -53.53
N ARG A 40 -13.45 -17.17 -54.27
CA ARG A 40 -14.00 -17.14 -55.61
C ARG A 40 -12.83 -17.08 -56.62
N PRO A 41 -12.67 -18.06 -57.54
CA PRO A 41 -11.68 -17.97 -58.57
C PRO A 41 -12.19 -17.16 -59.76
N GLY A 42 -11.33 -16.29 -60.28
CA GLY A 42 -11.48 -15.75 -61.63
C GLY A 42 -11.59 -14.25 -61.77
N MET A 43 -10.44 -13.53 -61.72
CA MET A 43 -10.20 -12.38 -62.60
C MET A 43 -8.68 -12.26 -62.86
N VAL A 44 -8.32 -12.37 -64.11
CA VAL A 44 -6.95 -12.23 -64.61
C VAL A 44 -6.61 -10.72 -64.54
N ALA A 45 -5.58 -10.38 -63.81
CA ALA A 45 -5.03 -8.99 -63.76
C ALA A 45 -4.15 -8.75 -65.01
N PRO A 46 -4.15 -7.52 -65.56
CA PRO A 46 -3.30 -7.16 -66.71
C PRO A 46 -1.82 -7.12 -66.31
N PRO A 47 -0.90 -7.47 -67.22
CA PRO A 47 0.53 -7.42 -66.96
C PRO A 47 1.04 -6.00 -67.02
N GLY A 48 1.62 -5.52 -65.93
CA GLY A 48 2.35 -4.25 -65.93
C GLY A 48 2.18 -3.41 -64.67
N SER A 49 2.42 -3.97 -63.48
CA SER A 49 2.75 -3.14 -62.34
C SER A 49 4.07 -3.59 -61.74
N SER A 50 5.04 -2.71 -61.86
CA SER A 50 6.37 -2.82 -61.24
C SER A 50 6.23 -3.29 -59.79
N ARG A 51 6.78 -4.48 -59.45
CA ARG A 51 7.01 -4.93 -58.08
C ARG A 51 7.84 -3.83 -57.39
N THR A 52 7.19 -3.01 -56.62
CA THR A 52 7.86 -2.25 -55.54
C THR A 52 8.44 -3.30 -54.61
N GLN A 53 9.75 -3.50 -54.67
CA GLN A 53 10.47 -4.29 -53.67
C GLN A 53 10.12 -3.69 -52.33
N ALA A 54 9.50 -4.49 -51.45
CA ALA A 54 9.34 -4.12 -50.06
C ALA A 54 10.74 -3.83 -49.53
N GLN A 55 11.03 -2.55 -49.30
CA GLN A 55 12.22 -2.13 -48.58
C GLN A 55 12.23 -2.86 -47.24
N PRO A 56 13.38 -3.47 -46.83
CA PRO A 56 13.50 -3.98 -45.47
C PRO A 56 13.10 -2.86 -44.53
N VAL A 57 12.23 -3.17 -43.56
CA VAL A 57 11.79 -2.23 -42.51
C VAL A 57 13.05 -1.65 -41.89
N ALA A 58 13.39 -0.42 -42.29
CA ALA A 58 14.57 0.27 -41.79
C ALA A 58 14.50 0.26 -40.26
N ALA A 59 15.56 -0.18 -39.63
CA ALA A 59 15.67 -0.10 -38.17
C ALA A 59 15.32 1.33 -37.76
N ARG A 60 14.25 1.53 -36.97
CA ARG A 60 13.83 2.85 -36.50
C ARG A 60 15.00 3.51 -35.82
N ASP A 61 15.27 4.77 -36.14
CA ASP A 61 16.37 5.54 -35.56
C ASP A 61 16.24 5.50 -34.02
N SER A 62 17.36 5.39 -33.34
CA SER A 62 17.44 5.42 -31.88
C SER A 62 16.75 6.64 -31.26
N THR A 63 16.76 7.76 -31.98
CA THR A 63 16.09 9.02 -31.60
C THR A 63 14.57 8.87 -31.62
N GLU A 64 14.00 8.20 -32.64
CA GLU A 64 12.56 7.93 -32.75
C GLU A 64 12.11 6.97 -31.63
N LYS A 65 12.84 5.90 -31.36
CA LYS A 65 12.56 4.99 -30.25
C LYS A 65 12.59 5.72 -28.90
N ALA A 66 13.59 6.55 -28.67
CA ALA A 66 13.67 7.35 -27.44
C ALA A 66 12.47 8.28 -27.27
N ALA A 67 12.00 8.91 -28.36
CA ALA A 67 10.82 9.77 -28.34
C ALA A 67 9.52 9.01 -28.04
N ILE A 68 9.36 7.78 -28.57
CA ILE A 68 8.21 6.91 -28.28
C ILE A 68 8.18 6.56 -26.80
N LEU A 69 9.29 6.14 -26.20
CA LEU A 69 9.39 5.82 -24.78
C LEU A 69 9.10 7.05 -23.90
N ALA A 70 9.72 8.20 -24.21
CA ALA A 70 9.48 9.43 -23.47
C ALA A 70 7.99 9.83 -23.50
N SER A 71 7.33 9.72 -24.67
CA SER A 71 5.91 9.98 -24.80
C SER A 71 5.04 8.99 -24.02
N SER A 72 5.41 7.71 -23.94
CA SER A 72 4.70 6.72 -23.10
C SER A 72 4.79 7.10 -21.62
N ILE A 73 5.98 7.45 -21.14
CA ILE A 73 6.20 7.89 -19.75
C ILE A 73 5.38 9.14 -19.43
N GLU A 74 5.36 10.14 -20.33
CA GLU A 74 4.58 11.35 -20.15
C GLU A 74 3.07 11.08 -20.05
N LEU A 75 2.54 10.18 -20.89
CA LEU A 75 1.15 9.75 -20.81
C LEU A 75 0.82 9.11 -19.47
N ILE A 76 1.69 8.24 -18.95
CA ILE A 76 1.52 7.59 -17.64
C ILE A 76 1.55 8.64 -16.52
N GLN A 77 2.47 9.58 -16.56
CA GLN A 77 2.54 10.67 -15.57
C GLN A 77 1.29 11.57 -15.60
N ARG A 78 0.73 11.81 -16.77
CA ARG A 78 -0.51 12.60 -16.94
C ARG A 78 -1.75 11.80 -16.49
N ALA A 79 -1.77 10.49 -16.69
CA ALA A 79 -2.93 9.64 -16.34
C ALA A 79 -3.38 9.85 -14.90
N ALA A 80 -2.45 9.95 -13.98
CA ALA A 80 -2.73 10.17 -12.55
C ALA A 80 -3.30 11.58 -12.24
N LEU A 81 -2.93 12.60 -13.02
CA LEU A 81 -3.35 14.00 -12.82
C LEU A 81 -4.57 14.40 -13.67
N GLN A 82 -4.85 13.65 -14.70
CA GLN A 82 -5.96 13.87 -15.63
C GLN A 82 -6.81 12.61 -15.77
N PRO A 83 -7.48 12.20 -14.69
CA PRO A 83 -8.32 11.02 -14.72
C PRO A 83 -9.51 11.26 -15.68
N GLY A 84 -9.76 10.31 -16.57
CA GLY A 84 -10.84 10.35 -17.55
C GLY A 84 -10.39 10.35 -19.01
N GLY A 85 -9.08 10.43 -19.28
CA GLY A 85 -8.51 10.17 -20.61
C GLY A 85 -7.98 8.73 -20.71
N ASP A 86 -7.92 8.19 -21.93
CA ASP A 86 -7.31 6.87 -22.20
C ASP A 86 -5.76 6.94 -22.23
N ASN A 87 -5.18 7.65 -21.28
CA ASN A 87 -3.73 7.83 -21.21
C ASN A 87 -2.98 6.50 -20.99
N PHE A 88 -3.55 5.58 -20.21
CA PHE A 88 -2.94 4.26 -19.99
C PHE A 88 -3.01 3.39 -21.24
N GLY A 89 -4.14 3.40 -21.99
CA GLY A 89 -4.27 2.68 -23.25
C GLY A 89 -3.27 3.18 -24.28
N LEU A 90 -3.18 4.48 -24.46
CA LEU A 90 -2.21 5.11 -25.37
C LEU A 90 -0.75 4.85 -24.96
N ALA A 91 -0.44 4.90 -23.66
CA ALA A 91 0.89 4.56 -23.15
C ALA A 91 1.24 3.10 -23.45
N THR A 92 0.29 2.19 -23.26
CA THR A 92 0.44 0.75 -23.53
C THR A 92 0.72 0.50 -25.02
N GLN A 93 -0.02 1.17 -25.92
CA GLN A 93 0.24 1.10 -27.35
C GLN A 93 1.66 1.54 -27.70
N LYS A 94 2.12 2.66 -27.13
CA LYS A 94 3.49 3.15 -27.32
C LYS A 94 4.55 2.21 -26.77
N LEU A 95 4.31 1.52 -25.64
CA LEU A 95 5.22 0.50 -25.13
C LEU A 95 5.31 -0.70 -26.10
N ASN A 96 4.18 -1.19 -26.63
CA ASN A 96 4.18 -2.23 -27.66
C ASN A 96 4.96 -1.79 -28.91
N GLN A 97 4.78 -0.54 -29.35
CA GLN A 97 5.52 0.03 -30.48
C GLN A 97 7.03 0.16 -30.20
N PHE A 98 7.42 0.57 -28.99
CA PHE A 98 8.82 0.73 -28.61
C PHE A 98 9.57 -0.60 -28.61
N PHE A 99 8.91 -1.67 -28.09
CA PHE A 99 9.48 -3.01 -27.98
C PHE A 99 9.21 -3.90 -29.22
N GLU A 100 8.60 -3.36 -30.28
CA GLU A 100 8.41 -4.07 -31.54
C GLU A 100 9.75 -4.58 -32.08
N GLY A 101 9.79 -5.87 -32.47
CA GLY A 101 11.00 -6.53 -32.98
C GLY A 101 11.97 -7.01 -31.88
N THR A 102 11.66 -6.84 -30.60
CA THR A 102 12.47 -7.44 -29.52
C THR A 102 12.35 -8.97 -29.56
N PRO A 103 13.47 -9.72 -29.50
CA PRO A 103 13.45 -11.18 -29.58
C PRO A 103 12.62 -11.82 -28.45
N GLN A 104 11.86 -12.87 -28.76
CA GLN A 104 11.07 -13.63 -27.78
C GLN A 104 11.92 -14.14 -26.60
N ALA A 105 13.19 -14.48 -26.84
CA ALA A 105 14.10 -14.95 -25.80
C ALA A 105 14.35 -13.93 -24.69
N ASP A 106 14.26 -12.62 -24.98
CA ASP A 106 14.49 -11.56 -24.00
C ASP A 106 13.33 -11.44 -22.99
N TYR A 107 12.17 -12.02 -23.30
CA TYR A 107 10.99 -12.08 -22.45
C TYR A 107 10.91 -13.33 -21.58
N GLN A 108 11.91 -14.21 -21.63
CA GLN A 108 11.92 -15.43 -20.85
C GLN A 108 12.56 -15.20 -19.48
N LEU A 109 12.01 -15.87 -18.47
CA LEU A 109 12.66 -15.97 -17.16
C LEU A 109 13.99 -16.72 -17.32
N ASP A 110 15.02 -16.25 -16.64
CA ASP A 110 16.23 -17.06 -16.52
C ASP A 110 15.95 -18.36 -15.77
N SER A 111 16.83 -19.35 -15.92
CA SER A 111 16.61 -20.71 -15.39
C SER A 111 16.48 -20.73 -13.86
N ALA A 112 17.21 -19.89 -13.13
CA ALA A 112 17.19 -19.85 -11.67
C ALA A 112 15.89 -19.19 -11.16
N ALA A 113 15.45 -18.09 -11.80
CA ALA A 113 14.18 -17.44 -11.49
C ALA A 113 13.00 -18.38 -11.80
N ARG A 114 13.02 -19.06 -12.96
CA ARG A 114 11.99 -20.03 -13.32
C ARG A 114 11.92 -21.19 -12.32
N ALA A 115 13.06 -21.78 -11.94
CA ALA A 115 13.13 -22.87 -10.97
C ALA A 115 12.57 -22.46 -9.60
N PHE A 116 12.77 -21.21 -9.20
CA PHE A 116 12.22 -20.67 -7.95
C PHE A 116 10.71 -20.40 -8.06
N LEU A 117 10.22 -19.85 -9.17
CA LEU A 117 8.83 -19.45 -9.33
C LEU A 117 7.89 -20.63 -9.65
N GLN A 118 8.36 -21.63 -10.42
CA GLN A 118 7.55 -22.73 -10.93
C GLN A 118 6.80 -23.53 -9.85
N PRO A 119 7.35 -23.86 -8.67
CA PRO A 119 6.60 -24.55 -7.62
C PRO A 119 5.60 -23.66 -6.88
N GLN A 120 5.65 -22.34 -7.06
CA GLN A 120 4.89 -21.35 -6.30
C GLN A 120 3.80 -20.65 -7.13
N LEU A 121 3.90 -20.68 -8.45
CA LEU A 121 2.96 -20.04 -9.37
C LEU A 121 2.28 -21.06 -10.27
N PRO A 122 0.98 -20.91 -10.53
CA PRO A 122 0.31 -21.72 -11.56
C PRO A 122 0.96 -21.53 -12.92
N PRO A 123 0.98 -22.57 -13.81
CA PRO A 123 1.60 -22.48 -15.13
C PRO A 123 1.08 -21.30 -15.97
N VAL A 124 -0.20 -20.99 -15.90
CA VAL A 124 -0.80 -19.84 -16.60
C VAL A 124 -0.18 -18.52 -16.14
N LYS A 125 0.18 -18.40 -14.86
CA LYS A 125 0.83 -17.20 -14.33
C LYS A 125 2.27 -17.06 -14.80
N LEU A 126 3.00 -18.15 -14.90
CA LEU A 126 4.33 -18.16 -15.51
C LEU A 126 4.29 -17.70 -16.97
N SER A 127 3.32 -18.19 -17.75
CA SER A 127 3.12 -17.74 -19.13
C SER A 127 2.75 -16.25 -19.23
N GLU A 128 1.92 -15.74 -18.30
CA GLU A 128 1.59 -14.30 -18.22
C GLU A 128 2.84 -13.44 -17.94
N LEU A 129 3.80 -13.93 -17.16
CA LEU A 129 5.05 -13.22 -16.89
C LEU A 129 5.92 -13.09 -18.15
N GLU A 130 5.92 -14.10 -19.04
CA GLU A 130 6.79 -14.22 -20.20
C GLU A 130 6.14 -13.75 -21.52
N THR A 131 4.94 -13.17 -21.48
CA THR A 131 4.32 -12.61 -22.68
C THR A 131 5.10 -11.41 -23.22
N THR A 132 5.14 -11.27 -24.53
CA THR A 132 5.76 -10.13 -25.23
C THR A 132 4.84 -8.92 -25.31
N VAL A 133 3.54 -9.11 -25.08
CA VAL A 133 2.52 -8.07 -25.23
C VAL A 133 2.43 -7.25 -23.94
N TRP A 134 2.60 -5.95 -24.09
CA TRP A 134 2.40 -4.98 -23.02
C TRP A 134 0.91 -4.72 -22.81
N SER A 135 0.49 -4.60 -21.57
CA SER A 135 -0.90 -4.46 -21.16
C SER A 135 -1.11 -3.24 -20.25
N LEU A 136 -2.37 -2.93 -19.95
CA LEU A 136 -2.71 -1.89 -18.95
C LEU A 136 -2.11 -2.17 -17.57
N ARG A 137 -1.90 -3.45 -17.21
CA ARG A 137 -1.23 -3.81 -15.95
C ARG A 137 0.21 -3.32 -15.92
N ASP A 138 0.91 -3.43 -17.03
CA ASP A 138 2.30 -3.01 -17.16
C ASP A 138 2.42 -1.48 -17.06
N ALA A 139 1.53 -0.75 -17.71
CA ALA A 139 1.48 0.71 -17.62
C ALA A 139 1.16 1.19 -16.19
N ARG A 140 0.24 0.52 -15.50
CA ARG A 140 -0.07 0.80 -14.08
C ARG A 140 1.09 0.44 -13.16
N HIS A 141 1.74 -0.70 -13.39
CA HIS A 141 2.93 -1.07 -12.61
C HIS A 141 4.04 -0.02 -12.74
N LEU A 142 4.24 0.51 -13.94
CA LEU A 142 5.20 1.61 -14.16
C LEU A 142 4.81 2.87 -13.37
N GLU A 143 3.54 3.26 -13.40
CA GLU A 143 3.03 4.40 -12.60
C GLU A 143 3.26 4.18 -11.11
N ASP A 144 2.85 3.01 -10.60
CA ASP A 144 3.01 2.62 -9.19
C ASP A 144 4.49 2.76 -8.78
N CYS A 145 5.40 2.18 -9.56
CA CYS A 145 6.84 2.23 -9.29
C CYS A 145 7.42 3.66 -9.37
N MET A 146 6.97 4.48 -10.31
CA MET A 146 7.39 5.89 -10.39
C MET A 146 6.93 6.69 -9.15
N MET A 147 5.71 6.44 -8.66
CA MET A 147 5.21 7.03 -7.42
C MET A 147 6.03 6.57 -6.22
N TYR A 148 6.28 5.25 -6.10
CA TYR A 148 7.08 4.70 -5.01
C TYR A 148 8.51 5.23 -5.02
N TYR A 149 9.14 5.35 -6.19
CA TYR A 149 10.47 5.93 -6.35
C TYR A 149 10.50 7.41 -5.93
N GLY A 150 9.53 8.20 -6.35
CA GLY A 150 9.41 9.61 -5.98
C GLY A 150 9.32 9.80 -4.45
N ILE A 151 8.52 8.98 -3.78
CA ILE A 151 8.40 9.00 -2.32
C ILE A 151 9.70 8.49 -1.66
N ALA A 152 10.15 7.30 -2.04
CA ALA A 152 11.27 6.62 -1.40
C ALA A 152 12.57 7.42 -1.51
N SER A 153 12.88 7.97 -2.70
CA SER A 153 14.08 8.78 -2.92
C SER A 153 14.07 10.09 -2.11
N ARG A 154 12.92 10.76 -2.03
CA ARG A 154 12.75 11.99 -1.26
C ARG A 154 12.85 11.74 0.24
N VAL A 155 12.16 10.72 0.73
CA VAL A 155 12.05 10.40 2.17
C VAL A 155 13.31 9.70 2.68
N GLY A 156 13.81 8.73 1.94
CA GLY A 156 15.04 7.98 2.31
C GLY A 156 16.27 8.88 2.36
N GLY A 157 16.37 9.81 1.40
CA GLY A 157 17.49 10.76 1.34
C GLY A 157 18.84 10.05 1.22
N THR A 158 19.86 10.64 1.83
CA THR A 158 21.23 10.09 1.91
C THR A 158 21.44 9.27 3.17
N GLY A 159 22.42 8.37 3.16
CA GLY A 159 22.78 7.49 4.27
C GLY A 159 22.92 6.04 3.83
N ASP A 160 23.24 5.17 4.77
CA ASP A 160 23.24 3.74 4.54
C ASP A 160 21.82 3.17 4.39
N ASP A 161 21.71 1.92 3.99
CA ASP A 161 20.43 1.29 3.70
C ASP A 161 19.51 1.18 4.94
N LEU A 162 20.07 1.00 6.14
CA LEU A 162 19.28 0.96 7.37
C LEU A 162 18.69 2.34 7.70
N VAL A 163 19.49 3.39 7.62
CA VAL A 163 19.04 4.78 7.83
C VAL A 163 17.94 5.14 6.85
N ARG A 164 18.11 4.79 5.58
CA ARG A 164 17.12 5.05 4.52
C ARG A 164 15.83 4.26 4.75
N ALA A 165 15.94 2.97 5.07
CA ALA A 165 14.78 2.12 5.38
C ALA A 165 14.01 2.64 6.61
N ARG A 166 14.72 3.06 7.67
CA ARG A 166 14.12 3.64 8.88
C ARG A 166 13.33 4.91 8.57
N ARG A 167 13.90 5.83 7.77
CA ARG A 167 13.19 7.06 7.38
C ARG A 167 11.92 6.76 6.58
N VAL A 168 11.97 5.80 5.66
CA VAL A 168 10.80 5.35 4.91
C VAL A 168 9.76 4.75 5.85
N PHE A 169 10.17 3.91 6.80
CA PHE A 169 9.27 3.32 7.79
C PHE A 169 8.60 4.39 8.65
N ASP A 170 9.36 5.34 9.19
CA ASP A 170 8.85 6.45 10.00
C ASP A 170 7.88 7.34 9.21
N TRP A 171 8.13 7.55 7.91
CA TRP A 171 7.24 8.28 7.02
C TRP A 171 5.92 7.51 6.83
N ILE A 172 5.98 6.21 6.56
CA ILE A 172 4.78 5.37 6.41
C ILE A 172 3.91 5.45 7.66
N VAL A 173 4.50 5.30 8.84
CA VAL A 173 3.76 5.32 10.11
C VAL A 173 3.06 6.66 10.35
N ARG A 174 3.64 7.77 9.89
CA ARG A 174 3.04 9.11 9.98
C ARG A 174 1.95 9.37 8.95
N GLN A 175 2.17 8.93 7.70
CA GLN A 175 1.30 9.22 6.56
C GLN A 175 0.14 8.24 6.41
N ILE A 176 0.33 6.99 6.86
CA ILE A 176 -0.61 5.89 6.69
C ILE A 176 -1.03 5.39 8.06
N GLN A 177 -2.18 5.82 8.53
CA GLN A 177 -2.74 5.34 9.79
C GLN A 177 -3.34 3.93 9.65
N LEU A 178 -3.33 3.15 10.73
CA LEU A 178 -4.10 1.91 10.80
C LEU A 178 -5.57 2.23 11.11
N VAL A 179 -6.45 1.40 10.58
CA VAL A 179 -7.89 1.46 10.85
C VAL A 179 -8.42 0.06 11.10
N PRO A 180 -9.40 -0.10 12.01
CA PRO A 180 -9.99 -1.41 12.29
C PRO A 180 -10.67 -2.01 11.05
N PRO A 181 -10.84 -3.34 11.02
CA PRO A 181 -11.62 -4.01 9.99
C PRO A 181 -13.03 -3.41 9.88
N GLY A 182 -13.54 -3.26 8.67
CA GLY A 182 -14.87 -2.71 8.41
C GLY A 182 -14.97 -1.19 8.50
N SER A 183 -13.90 -0.48 8.86
CA SER A 183 -13.89 0.99 8.89
C SER A 183 -13.92 1.63 7.51
N LEU A 184 -13.44 0.90 6.48
CA LEU A 184 -13.40 1.34 5.09
C LEU A 184 -14.39 0.52 4.26
N GLY A 185 -15.09 1.19 3.34
CA GLY A 185 -16.03 0.51 2.45
C GLY A 185 -17.40 0.22 3.06
N SER A 186 -18.10 -0.76 2.51
CA SER A 186 -19.43 -1.20 2.94
C SER A 186 -19.33 -2.52 3.72
N PRO A 187 -20.06 -2.66 4.83
CA PRO A 187 -20.13 -3.93 5.57
C PRO A 187 -20.68 -5.11 4.75
N GLN A 188 -21.40 -4.84 3.66
CA GLN A 188 -21.98 -5.83 2.77
C GLN A 188 -21.00 -6.37 1.73
N LEU A 189 -19.87 -5.72 1.54
CA LEU A 189 -18.85 -6.16 0.58
C LEU A 189 -17.70 -6.87 1.28
N PRO A 190 -17.06 -7.84 0.61
CA PRO A 190 -15.90 -8.51 1.18
C PRO A 190 -14.79 -7.49 1.44
N GLN A 191 -14.15 -7.61 2.59
CA GLN A 191 -12.95 -6.83 2.88
C GLN A 191 -11.76 -7.43 2.13
N VAL A 192 -11.11 -6.60 1.36
CA VAL A 192 -9.99 -7.01 0.53
C VAL A 192 -8.79 -6.11 0.82
N PRO A 193 -7.58 -6.66 0.88
CA PRO A 193 -6.38 -5.85 1.02
C PRO A 193 -6.25 -4.89 -0.16
N ALA A 194 -5.84 -3.67 0.11
CA ALA A 194 -5.57 -2.70 -0.93
C ALA A 194 -4.11 -2.77 -1.41
N ARG A 195 -3.90 -2.46 -2.69
CA ARG A 195 -2.55 -2.29 -3.23
C ARG A 195 -1.83 -1.12 -2.54
N PRO A 196 -0.50 -1.13 -2.48
CA PRO A 196 0.27 -0.03 -1.90
C PRO A 196 -0.08 1.35 -2.47
N TYR A 197 -0.35 1.44 -3.78
CA TYR A 197 -0.79 2.69 -4.42
C TYR A 197 -2.12 3.20 -3.85
N ASP A 198 -3.10 2.31 -3.67
CA ASP A 198 -4.43 2.66 -3.15
C ASP A 198 -4.34 3.05 -1.66
N VAL A 199 -3.46 2.38 -0.90
CA VAL A 199 -3.12 2.73 0.49
C VAL A 199 -2.53 4.14 0.58
N LEU A 200 -1.62 4.49 -0.34
CA LEU A 200 -1.03 5.84 -0.42
C LEU A 200 -2.10 6.90 -0.71
N LEU A 201 -3.00 6.64 -1.65
CA LEU A 201 -4.08 7.60 -1.98
C LEU A 201 -4.96 7.87 -0.76
N ARG A 202 -5.49 6.81 -0.13
CA ARG A 202 -6.43 6.96 0.99
C ARG A 202 -5.76 7.29 2.33
N GLY A 203 -4.41 7.17 2.45
CA GLY A 203 -3.65 7.46 3.67
C GLY A 203 -3.97 6.53 4.85
N MET A 204 -4.55 5.38 4.60
CA MET A 204 -5.02 4.43 5.60
C MET A 204 -4.73 3.00 5.17
N ALA A 205 -4.35 2.18 6.14
CA ALA A 205 -4.16 0.74 5.99
C ALA A 205 -5.14 0.00 6.92
N THR A 206 -5.81 -1.02 6.41
CA THR A 206 -6.74 -1.82 7.19
C THR A 206 -5.96 -2.81 8.05
N GLU A 207 -6.29 -2.86 9.34
CA GLU A 207 -5.86 -3.91 10.24
C GLU A 207 -6.98 -4.94 10.35
N SER A 208 -6.76 -6.15 9.86
CA SER A 208 -7.65 -7.28 10.06
C SER A 208 -6.90 -8.46 10.64
N GLU A 209 -7.58 -9.35 11.36
CA GLU A 209 -6.99 -10.62 11.81
C GLU A 209 -6.41 -11.35 10.59
N GLY A 210 -5.08 -11.44 10.51
CA GLY A 210 -4.37 -12.02 9.39
C GLY A 210 -4.05 -11.07 8.22
N PHE A 211 -4.50 -9.80 8.23
CA PHE A 211 -4.36 -8.85 7.11
C PHE A 211 -3.84 -7.45 7.48
N TRP A 212 -3.00 -7.29 8.46
CA TRP A 212 -2.24 -6.05 8.70
C TRP A 212 -1.16 -5.81 7.62
N ALA A 213 -1.29 -6.50 6.54
CA ALA A 213 -0.35 -6.63 5.46
C ALA A 213 -0.17 -5.35 4.63
N GLU A 214 -1.18 -4.49 4.53
CA GLU A 214 -1.15 -3.34 3.63
C GLU A 214 -0.01 -2.37 3.92
N ARG A 215 0.22 -2.02 5.19
CA ARG A 215 1.33 -1.14 5.59
C ARG A 215 2.69 -1.83 5.39
N SER A 216 2.77 -3.13 5.64
CA SER A 216 3.97 -3.94 5.39
C SER A 216 4.28 -4.05 3.89
N TRP A 217 3.26 -4.26 3.06
CA TRP A 217 3.43 -4.31 1.60
C TRP A 217 3.92 -2.96 1.05
N LEU A 218 3.35 -1.86 1.54
CA LEU A 218 3.83 -0.53 1.19
C LEU A 218 5.30 -0.32 1.59
N PHE A 219 5.70 -0.78 2.78
CA PHE A 219 7.11 -0.69 3.21
C PHE A 219 8.04 -1.48 2.30
N MET A 220 7.65 -2.70 1.91
CA MET A 220 8.40 -3.50 0.94
C MET A 220 8.51 -2.79 -0.42
N ALA A 221 7.42 -2.20 -0.91
CA ALA A 221 7.39 -1.50 -2.20
C ALA A 221 8.29 -0.25 -2.21
N LEU A 222 8.25 0.57 -1.15
CA LEU A 222 9.09 1.77 -1.06
C LEU A 222 10.57 1.43 -0.84
N CYS A 223 10.91 0.48 0.03
CA CYS A 223 12.29 0.05 0.26
C CYS A 223 12.92 -0.55 -1.00
N ARG A 224 12.16 -1.29 -1.79
CA ARG A 224 12.61 -1.81 -3.09
C ARG A 224 13.13 -0.70 -3.99
N GLN A 225 12.46 0.46 -4.04
CA GLN A 225 12.92 1.59 -4.85
C GLN A 225 14.25 2.19 -4.37
N LEU A 226 14.65 1.90 -3.15
CA LEU A 226 15.97 2.25 -2.60
C LEU A 226 17.02 1.15 -2.83
N GLY A 227 16.65 0.03 -3.43
CA GLY A 227 17.50 -1.16 -3.58
C GLY A 227 17.59 -2.00 -2.31
N VAL A 228 16.79 -1.72 -1.28
CA VAL A 228 16.76 -2.45 -0.02
C VAL A 228 15.76 -3.60 -0.11
N ASP A 229 16.23 -4.83 0.08
CA ASP A 229 15.36 -6.00 0.12
C ASP A 229 14.64 -6.06 1.48
N VAL A 230 13.31 -6.14 1.44
CA VAL A 230 12.45 -6.32 2.60
C VAL A 230 11.55 -7.52 2.39
N GLY A 231 11.45 -8.40 3.38
CA GLY A 231 10.56 -9.56 3.40
C GLY A 231 9.80 -9.64 4.71
N LEU A 232 8.71 -10.42 4.71
CA LEU A 232 7.96 -10.71 5.93
C LEU A 232 8.56 -11.93 6.62
N VAL A 233 8.89 -11.79 7.89
CA VAL A 233 9.37 -12.90 8.73
C VAL A 233 8.18 -13.75 9.13
N THR A 234 8.31 -15.07 8.94
CA THR A 234 7.34 -16.06 9.40
C THR A 234 7.99 -17.08 10.33
N TYR A 235 7.19 -17.63 11.23
CA TYR A 235 7.62 -18.74 12.09
C TYR A 235 6.47 -19.71 12.36
N SER A 236 6.81 -20.98 12.54
CA SER A 236 5.83 -22.03 12.84
C SER A 236 5.36 -21.93 14.29
N ARG A 237 4.06 -22.07 14.48
CA ARG A 237 3.46 -22.20 15.82
C ARG A 237 3.86 -23.51 16.49
N GLY A 238 4.87 -24.12 16.49
CA GLY A 238 5.20 -25.35 17.25
C GLY A 238 4.06 -25.83 18.15
N ASN A 239 4.26 -26.79 18.99
CA ASN A 239 3.27 -27.22 20.02
C ASN A 239 3.19 -26.26 21.23
N VAL A 240 3.55 -25.00 21.09
CA VAL A 240 3.42 -24.00 22.14
C VAL A 240 1.93 -23.78 22.40
N VAL A 241 1.45 -24.27 23.51
CA VAL A 241 0.12 -23.96 24.05
C VAL A 241 0.21 -22.53 24.57
N GLU A 242 -0.09 -21.54 23.71
CA GLU A 242 -0.35 -20.20 24.23
C GLU A 242 -1.61 -20.26 25.10
N PRO A 243 -1.60 -19.69 26.31
CA PRO A 243 -2.81 -19.55 27.08
C PRO A 243 -3.79 -18.71 26.26
N LEU A 244 -4.95 -19.28 25.96
CA LEU A 244 -6.08 -18.60 25.31
C LEU A 244 -6.58 -17.49 26.24
N VAL A 245 -5.92 -16.33 26.25
CA VAL A 245 -6.42 -15.15 26.93
C VAL A 245 -7.46 -14.51 26.01
N GLY A 246 -8.73 -14.70 26.34
CA GLY A 246 -9.81 -13.82 25.93
C GLY A 246 -10.53 -14.12 24.62
N ARG A 247 -11.01 -15.35 24.38
CA ARG A 247 -12.24 -15.55 23.62
C ARG A 247 -13.44 -15.63 24.59
N ALA A 248 -13.84 -14.47 25.10
CA ALA A 248 -15.13 -14.34 25.75
C ALA A 248 -16.23 -14.21 24.68
N GLY A 249 -17.03 -15.25 24.52
CA GLY A 249 -18.41 -15.13 24.08
C GLY A 249 -18.72 -15.14 22.58
N ARG A 250 -18.73 -16.32 21.96
CA ARG A 250 -19.85 -16.69 21.05
C ARG A 250 -20.12 -18.18 21.21
N GLY A 251 -21.31 -18.48 21.75
CA GLY A 251 -21.78 -19.82 21.97
C GLY A 251 -21.97 -20.59 20.68
N GLU A 252 -21.21 -21.66 20.51
CA GLU A 252 -21.50 -22.69 19.54
C GLU A 252 -22.50 -23.67 20.14
N ARG A 253 -23.75 -23.61 19.64
CA ARG A 253 -24.70 -24.70 19.77
C ARG A 253 -24.63 -25.57 18.53
N GLY A 254 -24.28 -26.83 18.73
CA GLY A 254 -24.78 -27.96 17.98
C GLY A 254 -24.04 -28.40 16.74
N GLY A 255 -23.59 -29.64 16.72
CA GLY A 255 -23.31 -30.39 15.51
C GLY A 255 -22.16 -31.39 15.64
N GLY A 256 -22.49 -32.62 16.06
CA GLY A 256 -21.55 -33.73 16.06
C GLY A 256 -21.11 -34.12 14.66
N GLY A 257 -19.88 -34.63 14.54
CA GLY A 257 -19.41 -35.42 13.41
C GLY A 257 -18.41 -34.77 12.49
N LEU A 258 -17.15 -34.55 12.94
CA LEU A 258 -15.97 -34.43 12.05
C LEU A 258 -14.71 -34.88 12.79
N SER A 259 -14.67 -36.15 13.10
CA SER A 259 -13.49 -36.82 13.69
C SER A 259 -12.72 -37.59 12.61
N ALA A 260 -12.32 -36.95 11.52
CA ALA A 260 -11.36 -37.51 10.56
C ALA A 260 -10.79 -36.45 9.58
N MET A 261 -10.62 -35.21 9.99
CA MET A 261 -9.78 -34.30 9.20
C MET A 261 -8.35 -34.50 9.66
N ALA A 262 -7.53 -35.08 8.77
CA ALA A 262 -6.09 -35.16 8.90
C ALA A 262 -5.56 -33.82 9.44
N LYS A 263 -4.65 -33.87 10.44
CA LYS A 263 -4.00 -32.70 11.02
C LYS A 263 -3.32 -31.87 9.90
N GLN A 264 -4.05 -30.92 9.34
CA GLN A 264 -3.41 -29.94 8.46
C GLN A 264 -2.38 -29.18 9.30
N PRO A 265 -1.16 -29.01 8.81
CA PRO A 265 -0.16 -28.22 9.50
C PRO A 265 -0.76 -26.83 9.77
N LYS A 266 -0.67 -26.37 11.03
CA LYS A 266 -1.13 -25.02 11.37
C LYS A 266 -0.36 -24.02 10.51
N PRO A 267 -1.03 -23.00 9.94
CA PRO A 267 -0.36 -22.01 9.12
C PRO A 267 0.71 -21.27 9.93
N ASP A 268 1.82 -20.94 9.26
CA ASP A 268 2.87 -20.14 9.87
C ASP A 268 2.33 -18.77 10.28
N ILE A 269 2.88 -18.26 11.38
CA ILE A 269 2.58 -16.91 11.83
C ILE A 269 3.42 -15.93 11.00
N VAL A 270 2.79 -14.96 10.38
CA VAL A 270 3.47 -13.79 9.81
C VAL A 270 3.70 -12.80 10.94
N TRP A 271 4.96 -12.42 11.18
CA TRP A 271 5.33 -11.62 12.34
C TRP A 271 5.51 -10.13 11.97
N LEU A 272 6.59 -9.78 11.24
CA LEU A 272 6.96 -8.40 10.93
C LEU A 272 7.83 -8.33 9.66
N CYS A 273 8.24 -7.11 9.29
CA CYS A 273 9.16 -6.89 8.18
C CYS A 273 10.63 -7.01 8.62
N ALA A 274 11.45 -7.71 7.83
CA ALA A 274 12.90 -7.69 7.92
C ALA A 274 13.48 -6.95 6.73
N ALA A 275 14.23 -5.86 6.98
CA ALA A 275 14.96 -5.12 5.96
C ALA A 275 16.44 -5.55 5.98
N LEU A 276 16.97 -5.90 4.79
CA LEU A 276 18.36 -6.30 4.65
C LEU A 276 19.26 -5.08 4.45
N ALA A 277 20.21 -4.86 5.36
CA ALA A 277 21.19 -3.79 5.27
C ALA A 277 22.52 -4.26 5.90
N GLY A 278 23.66 -3.93 5.30
CA GLY A 278 24.96 -4.26 5.85
C GLY A 278 25.16 -5.74 6.20
N GLY A 279 24.54 -6.66 5.45
CA GLY A 279 24.59 -8.10 5.72
C GLY A 279 23.81 -8.56 6.95
N GLN A 280 22.87 -7.76 7.45
CA GLN A 280 22.02 -8.05 8.59
C GLN A 280 20.53 -7.90 8.21
N ALA A 281 19.63 -8.57 8.96
CA ALA A 281 18.18 -8.47 8.82
C ALA A 281 17.59 -7.66 9.98
N TYR A 282 17.24 -6.41 9.75
CA TYR A 282 16.72 -5.46 10.73
C TYR A 282 15.19 -5.51 10.81
N LEU A 283 14.62 -5.46 12.02
CA LEU A 283 13.24 -5.76 12.32
C LEU A 283 12.35 -4.52 12.47
N PHE A 284 11.27 -4.47 11.67
CA PHE A 284 10.29 -3.37 11.65
C PHE A 284 8.87 -3.91 11.80
N ASP A 285 8.17 -3.56 12.87
CA ASP A 285 6.78 -3.98 13.07
C ASP A 285 5.79 -2.90 12.60
N ALA A 286 5.26 -3.10 11.40
CA ALA A 286 4.31 -2.18 10.77
C ALA A 286 2.95 -2.11 11.49
N ARG A 287 2.59 -3.11 12.31
CA ARG A 287 1.33 -3.15 13.08
C ARG A 287 1.36 -2.13 14.21
N ILE A 288 2.43 -2.16 14.99
CA ILE A 288 2.60 -1.23 16.12
C ILE A 288 3.26 0.09 15.70
N GLY A 289 3.77 0.18 14.46
CA GLY A 289 4.42 1.37 13.92
C GLY A 289 5.74 1.72 14.58
N LEU A 290 6.50 0.70 15.03
CA LEU A 290 7.83 0.86 15.62
C LEU A 290 8.81 -0.18 15.04
N PRO A 291 10.09 0.19 14.86
CA PRO A 291 11.14 -0.80 14.74
C PRO A 291 11.30 -1.55 16.07
N ILE A 292 11.76 -2.79 16.04
CA ILE A 292 12.15 -3.50 17.26
C ILE A 292 13.44 -2.83 17.79
N PRO A 293 13.45 -2.35 19.05
CA PRO A 293 14.62 -1.66 19.59
C PRO A 293 15.81 -2.59 19.72
N GLY A 294 17.01 -2.07 19.51
CA GLY A 294 18.27 -2.81 19.69
C GLY A 294 18.55 -3.20 21.15
N PRO A 295 19.69 -3.89 21.42
CA PRO A 295 20.00 -4.42 22.76
C PRO A 295 19.92 -3.39 23.87
N ASP A 296 20.42 -2.17 23.64
CA ASP A 296 20.40 -1.07 24.62
C ASP A 296 19.12 -0.21 24.55
N GLY A 297 18.08 -0.69 23.88
CA GLY A 297 16.88 0.10 23.61
C GLY A 297 17.07 1.14 22.51
N GLN A 298 18.24 1.21 21.89
CA GLN A 298 18.59 2.17 20.85
C GLN A 298 18.68 1.50 19.47
N GLY A 299 18.45 2.27 18.42
CA GLY A 299 18.56 1.78 17.05
C GLY A 299 17.47 0.77 16.68
N VAL A 300 17.82 -0.17 15.80
CA VAL A 300 16.92 -1.23 15.31
C VAL A 300 17.59 -2.58 15.56
N ALA A 301 16.89 -3.50 16.22
CA ALA A 301 17.41 -4.86 16.45
C ALA A 301 17.51 -5.63 15.14
N THR A 302 18.53 -6.45 15.02
CA THR A 302 18.60 -7.49 14.00
C THR A 302 17.84 -8.75 14.47
N LEU A 303 17.45 -9.59 13.51
CA LEU A 303 16.85 -10.88 13.84
C LEU A 303 17.76 -11.75 14.72
N ASN A 304 19.07 -11.70 14.43
CA ASN A 304 20.06 -12.43 15.23
C ASN A 304 20.13 -11.94 16.68
N GLN A 305 20.06 -10.64 16.91
CA GLN A 305 20.01 -10.06 18.26
C GLN A 305 18.71 -10.44 18.99
N ALA A 306 17.56 -10.33 18.33
CA ALA A 306 16.28 -10.72 18.92
C ALA A 306 16.21 -12.23 19.29
N LEU A 307 16.93 -13.08 18.54
CA LEU A 307 17.06 -14.51 18.85
C LEU A 307 18.09 -14.80 19.96
N ALA A 308 19.13 -13.96 20.10
CA ALA A 308 20.16 -14.15 21.11
C ALA A 308 19.73 -13.61 22.49
N ASP A 309 19.11 -12.41 22.52
CA ASP A 309 18.77 -11.71 23.75
C ASP A 309 17.24 -11.65 23.97
N PRO A 310 16.72 -12.35 25.01
CA PRO A 310 15.29 -12.31 25.33
C PRO A 310 14.79 -10.92 25.71
N ALA A 311 15.64 -10.07 26.31
CA ALA A 311 15.28 -8.75 26.78
C ALA A 311 14.79 -7.83 25.62
N ILE A 312 15.23 -8.07 24.39
CA ILE A 312 14.82 -7.27 23.22
C ILE A 312 13.30 -7.37 22.99
N LEU A 313 12.76 -8.59 22.98
CA LEU A 313 11.32 -8.79 22.77
C LEU A 313 10.52 -8.58 24.07
N GLU A 314 11.10 -8.82 25.24
CA GLU A 314 10.47 -8.51 26.51
C GLU A 314 10.22 -7.01 26.72
N ARG A 315 11.09 -6.15 26.20
CA ARG A 315 10.87 -4.68 26.17
C ARG A 315 9.63 -4.27 25.37
N MET A 316 9.16 -5.12 24.48
CA MET A 316 7.93 -4.86 23.73
C MET A 316 6.67 -5.14 24.56
N ASN A 317 6.77 -5.69 25.76
CA ASN A 317 5.66 -5.88 26.66
C ASN A 317 5.36 -4.61 27.46
N LEU A 318 4.09 -4.40 27.76
CA LEU A 318 3.60 -3.31 28.59
C LEU A 318 2.94 -3.86 29.85
N PRO A 319 3.25 -3.35 31.04
CA PRO A 319 2.58 -3.76 32.28
C PRO A 319 1.06 -3.54 32.16
N GLY A 320 0.28 -4.54 32.56
CA GLY A 320 -1.18 -4.47 32.55
C GLY A 320 -1.85 -4.51 31.16
N GLN A 321 -1.08 -4.70 30.10
CA GLN A 321 -1.57 -4.89 28.73
C GLN A 321 -1.36 -6.33 28.27
N SER A 322 -2.02 -6.71 27.18
CA SER A 322 -1.72 -7.99 26.53
C SER A 322 -0.24 -8.05 26.12
N PRO A 323 0.44 -9.19 26.31
CA PRO A 323 1.83 -9.34 25.89
C PRO A 323 1.99 -9.06 24.39
N TYR A 324 3.16 -8.57 24.01
CA TYR A 324 3.56 -8.50 22.60
C TYR A 324 3.53 -9.90 22.00
N GLY A 325 2.73 -10.13 20.96
CA GLY A 325 2.31 -11.44 20.47
C GLY A 325 3.42 -12.41 20.02
N THR A 326 4.69 -11.99 20.05
CA THR A 326 5.84 -12.81 19.68
C THR A 326 6.90 -12.77 20.79
N SER A 327 7.29 -13.91 21.28
CA SER A 327 8.37 -14.07 22.26
C SER A 327 9.58 -14.76 21.63
N ARG A 328 10.75 -14.61 22.27
CA ARG A 328 11.94 -15.38 21.90
C ARG A 328 11.69 -16.88 21.94
N ALA A 329 10.95 -17.37 22.93
CA ALA A 329 10.60 -18.78 23.04
C ALA A 329 9.80 -19.27 21.84
N SER A 330 8.83 -18.46 21.35
CA SER A 330 8.06 -18.77 20.15
C SER A 330 8.93 -18.87 18.90
N LEU A 331 9.92 -17.98 18.76
CA LEU A 331 10.86 -17.98 17.63
C LEU A 331 11.82 -19.18 17.69
N LEU A 332 12.31 -19.52 18.89
CA LEU A 332 13.27 -20.63 19.09
C LEU A 332 12.62 -22.01 19.09
N ALA A 333 11.30 -22.11 19.33
CA ALA A 333 10.58 -23.37 19.27
C ALA A 333 10.70 -24.08 17.90
N SER A 334 11.12 -23.33 16.88
CA SER A 334 11.41 -23.87 15.55
C SER A 334 12.55 -23.10 14.87
N PRO A 335 13.80 -23.18 15.35
CA PRO A 335 14.89 -22.33 14.87
C PRO A 335 15.23 -22.54 13.38
N SER A 336 14.95 -23.72 12.82
CA SER A 336 15.11 -24.03 11.40
C SER A 336 13.91 -23.66 10.53
N ARG A 337 12.92 -22.97 11.10
CA ARG A 337 11.64 -22.65 10.41
C ARG A 337 11.30 -21.17 10.39
N ILE A 338 12.28 -20.29 10.53
CA ILE A 338 12.11 -18.87 10.26
C ILE A 338 12.06 -18.71 8.75
N GLY A 339 10.86 -18.49 8.23
CA GLY A 339 10.64 -18.27 6.80
C GLY A 339 10.63 -16.79 6.45
N ILE A 340 10.79 -16.53 5.16
CA ILE A 340 10.65 -15.18 4.58
C ILE A 340 9.62 -15.24 3.45
N LEU A 341 8.66 -14.31 3.49
CA LEU A 341 7.76 -14.09 2.37
C LEU A 341 8.19 -12.86 1.58
N MET A 342 8.42 -13.07 0.29
CA MET A 342 8.77 -12.01 -0.68
C MET A 342 7.51 -11.54 -1.41
N ASP A 343 7.50 -10.28 -1.84
CA ASP A 343 6.42 -9.72 -2.64
C ASP A 343 6.26 -10.45 -3.98
N SER A 344 5.03 -10.88 -4.28
CA SER A 344 4.66 -11.62 -5.49
C SER A 344 3.98 -10.77 -6.57
N SER A 345 4.01 -9.44 -6.45
CA SER A 345 3.44 -8.56 -7.49
C SER A 345 4.02 -8.88 -8.86
N GLN A 346 3.15 -9.16 -9.83
CA GLN A 346 3.55 -9.73 -11.12
C GLN A 346 4.51 -8.82 -11.91
N GLY A 347 4.32 -7.50 -11.82
CA GLY A 347 5.20 -6.55 -12.51
C GLY A 347 6.67 -6.73 -12.11
N PHE A 348 6.95 -6.86 -10.81
CA PHE A 348 8.32 -7.02 -10.33
C PHE A 348 8.98 -8.35 -10.74
N LEU A 349 8.19 -9.35 -11.12
CA LEU A 349 8.65 -10.67 -11.53
C LEU A 349 8.75 -10.83 -13.06
N SER A 350 8.21 -9.86 -13.83
CA SER A 350 8.10 -9.98 -15.29
C SER A 350 9.37 -9.54 -16.01
N PRO A 351 9.94 -10.38 -16.91
CA PRO A 351 11.09 -10.01 -17.75
C PRO A 351 10.88 -8.74 -18.60
N ARG A 352 9.64 -8.44 -19.01
CA ARG A 352 9.31 -7.18 -19.70
C ARG A 352 9.76 -5.98 -18.89
N MET A 353 9.51 -6.00 -17.58
CA MET A 353 9.90 -4.90 -16.69
C MET A 353 11.41 -4.78 -16.55
N LYS A 354 12.17 -5.89 -16.66
CA LYS A 354 13.63 -5.87 -16.73
C LYS A 354 14.12 -5.16 -17.99
N LEU A 355 13.47 -5.42 -19.14
CA LEU A 355 13.78 -4.73 -20.40
C LEU A 355 13.50 -3.24 -20.28
N LEU A 356 12.32 -2.86 -19.83
CA LEU A 356 11.95 -1.45 -19.67
C LEU A 356 12.87 -0.74 -18.67
N GLN A 357 13.19 -1.36 -17.55
CA GLN A 357 14.08 -0.79 -16.53
C GLN A 357 15.46 -0.47 -17.10
N ARG A 358 16.00 -1.31 -17.99
CA ARG A 358 17.27 -1.04 -18.66
C ARG A 358 17.23 0.24 -19.48
N ASP A 359 16.08 0.49 -20.15
CA ASP A 359 15.91 1.63 -21.06
C ASP A 359 15.47 2.92 -20.33
N LEU A 360 15.07 2.83 -19.05
CA LEU A 360 14.73 3.97 -18.18
C LEU A 360 15.94 4.60 -17.49
N ALA A 361 17.14 4.50 -18.03
CA ALA A 361 18.36 5.06 -17.46
C ALA A 361 18.28 6.60 -17.30
N GLY A 362 19.00 7.15 -16.31
CA GLY A 362 19.09 8.59 -16.07
C GLY A 362 18.10 9.11 -15.00
N LYS A 363 17.42 10.23 -15.28
CA LYS A 363 16.53 10.90 -14.30
C LYS A 363 15.29 10.10 -13.89
N ASN A 364 14.88 9.13 -14.71
CA ASN A 364 13.70 8.28 -14.47
C ASN A 364 14.09 6.92 -13.87
N ARG A 365 15.19 6.85 -13.14
CA ARG A 365 15.72 5.63 -12.55
C ARG A 365 14.75 5.05 -11.53
N THR A 366 13.94 4.09 -11.97
CA THR A 366 12.89 3.43 -11.19
C THR A 366 13.14 1.92 -11.22
N ILE A 367 13.01 1.23 -10.10
CA ILE A 367 13.14 -0.23 -10.04
C ILE A 367 11.79 -0.85 -10.41
N LEU A 368 11.72 -1.44 -11.59
CA LEU A 368 10.54 -2.10 -12.13
C LEU A 368 10.59 -3.62 -12.00
N TYR A 369 11.78 -4.18 -11.95
CA TYR A 369 12.06 -5.61 -11.88
C TYR A 369 13.00 -5.93 -10.74
N ARG A 370 12.77 -7.04 -10.07
CA ARG A 370 13.70 -7.60 -9.09
C ARG A 370 13.81 -9.10 -9.34
N ASP A 371 15.00 -9.57 -9.59
CA ASP A 371 15.25 -11.00 -9.80
C ASP A 371 14.88 -11.80 -8.54
N PRO A 372 13.86 -12.68 -8.62
CA PRO A 372 13.36 -13.39 -7.44
C PRO A 372 14.35 -14.43 -6.91
N SER A 373 15.18 -15.01 -7.76
CA SER A 373 16.21 -15.95 -7.32
C SER A 373 17.34 -15.26 -6.58
N GLN A 374 17.80 -14.11 -7.09
CA GLN A 374 18.82 -13.30 -6.39
C GLN A 374 18.30 -12.77 -5.06
N GLN A 375 17.05 -12.34 -5.01
CA GLN A 375 16.44 -11.87 -3.76
C GLN A 375 16.31 -13.00 -2.73
N ARG A 376 15.85 -14.19 -3.14
CA ARG A 376 15.85 -15.40 -2.31
C ARG A 376 17.24 -15.70 -1.75
N ASP A 377 18.25 -15.71 -2.62
CA ASP A 377 19.64 -16.05 -2.24
C ASP A 377 20.24 -14.99 -1.30
N HIS A 378 19.83 -13.72 -1.44
CA HIS A 378 20.22 -12.67 -0.52
C HIS A 378 19.66 -12.91 0.88
N PHE A 379 18.36 -13.20 1.00
CA PHE A 379 17.77 -13.58 2.30
C PHE A 379 18.42 -14.83 2.88
N ALA A 380 18.57 -15.89 2.10
CA ALA A 380 19.19 -17.13 2.55
C ALA A 380 20.62 -16.90 3.08
N ARG A 381 21.40 -16.10 2.40
CA ARG A 381 22.79 -15.76 2.80
C ARG A 381 22.82 -14.97 4.11
N VAL A 382 21.94 -13.96 4.26
CA VAL A 382 21.93 -13.09 5.46
C VAL A 382 21.43 -13.86 6.69
N LEU A 383 20.46 -14.75 6.51
CA LEU A 383 19.90 -15.54 7.61
C LEU A 383 20.74 -16.79 7.94
N GLY A 384 21.54 -17.28 6.99
CA GLY A 384 22.38 -18.48 7.14
C GLY A 384 21.57 -19.72 7.55
N ASP A 385 22.11 -20.50 8.48
CA ASP A 385 21.49 -21.74 8.97
C ASP A 385 20.12 -21.56 9.64
N ARG A 386 19.73 -20.32 9.95
CA ARG A 386 18.44 -19.97 10.54
C ARG A 386 17.35 -19.74 9.48
N CYS A 387 17.74 -19.68 8.21
CA CYS A 387 16.77 -19.56 7.12
C CYS A 387 16.03 -20.88 6.92
N GLY A 388 14.73 -20.88 7.17
CA GLY A 388 13.86 -22.00 6.82
C GLY A 388 13.56 -21.98 5.32
N GLU A 389 12.48 -21.34 4.95
CA GLU A 389 12.04 -21.28 3.55
C GLU A 389 11.80 -19.84 3.11
N VAL A 390 12.30 -19.50 1.93
CA VAL A 390 11.99 -18.23 1.29
C VAL A 390 10.94 -18.49 0.21
N LYS A 391 9.77 -17.88 0.37
CA LYS A 391 8.59 -18.06 -0.50
C LYS A 391 8.09 -16.74 -1.05
N LEU A 392 7.25 -16.84 -2.07
CA LEU A 392 6.39 -15.74 -2.48
C LEU A 392 5.24 -15.57 -1.49
N TRP A 393 4.96 -14.33 -1.14
CA TRP A 393 3.78 -13.97 -0.38
C TRP A 393 2.55 -13.95 -1.28
N SER A 394 1.55 -14.76 -0.99
CA SER A 394 0.41 -14.98 -1.88
C SER A 394 -0.52 -13.78 -2.03
N ILE A 395 -0.52 -12.84 -1.09
CA ILE A 395 -1.50 -11.72 -1.07
C ILE A 395 -1.35 -10.77 -2.25
N PRO A 396 -0.14 -10.27 -2.63
CA PRO A 396 -0.02 -9.40 -3.79
C PRO A 396 -0.58 -10.02 -5.08
N LEU A 397 -0.20 -11.26 -5.35
CA LEU A 397 -0.69 -11.99 -6.52
C LEU A 397 -2.21 -12.21 -6.49
N TYR A 398 -2.77 -12.53 -5.32
CA TYR A 398 -4.21 -12.69 -5.12
C TYR A 398 -4.94 -11.39 -5.42
N VAL A 399 -4.53 -10.27 -4.80
CA VAL A 399 -5.14 -8.96 -4.99
C VAL A 399 -5.10 -8.53 -6.46
N GLU A 400 -3.94 -8.63 -7.12
CA GLU A 400 -3.79 -8.30 -8.53
C GLU A 400 -4.66 -9.18 -9.44
N THR A 401 -4.85 -10.46 -9.08
CA THR A 401 -5.68 -11.38 -9.86
C THR A 401 -7.17 -11.04 -9.70
N GLU A 402 -7.63 -10.84 -8.46
CA GLU A 402 -9.04 -10.57 -8.16
C GLU A 402 -9.51 -9.21 -8.71
N LEU A 403 -8.67 -8.19 -8.71
CA LEU A 403 -8.98 -6.89 -9.32
C LEU A 403 -9.31 -6.97 -10.82
N PHE A 404 -8.97 -8.07 -11.48
CA PHE A 404 -9.27 -8.29 -12.89
C PHE A 404 -10.40 -9.30 -13.15
N ARG A 405 -10.79 -10.08 -12.14
CA ARG A 405 -11.73 -11.21 -12.32
C ARG A 405 -13.01 -11.08 -11.51
N ASN A 406 -12.97 -10.38 -10.39
CA ASN A 406 -14.06 -10.38 -9.42
C ASN A 406 -14.70 -8.99 -9.31
N ALA A 407 -15.91 -8.83 -9.86
CA ALA A 407 -16.63 -7.57 -9.86
C ALA A 407 -16.93 -7.04 -8.44
N GLN A 408 -17.21 -7.92 -7.46
CA GLN A 408 -17.44 -7.51 -6.08
C GLN A 408 -16.16 -6.99 -5.43
N PHE A 409 -15.02 -7.59 -5.77
CA PHE A 409 -13.71 -7.14 -5.31
C PHE A 409 -13.38 -5.75 -5.86
N VAL A 410 -13.59 -5.54 -7.16
CA VAL A 410 -13.44 -4.22 -7.80
C VAL A 410 -14.35 -3.19 -7.13
N GLN A 411 -15.62 -3.53 -6.91
CA GLN A 411 -16.59 -2.64 -6.28
C GLN A 411 -16.18 -2.29 -4.84
N SER A 412 -15.70 -3.27 -4.06
CA SER A 412 -15.18 -3.03 -2.71
C SER A 412 -13.99 -2.06 -2.73
N SER A 413 -13.03 -2.29 -3.61
CA SER A 413 -11.86 -1.41 -3.77
C SER A 413 -12.28 0.02 -4.14
N LEU A 414 -13.15 0.19 -5.12
CA LEU A 414 -13.67 1.50 -5.54
C LEU A 414 -14.40 2.23 -4.40
N GLN A 415 -15.14 1.52 -3.55
CA GLN A 415 -15.81 2.15 -2.41
C GLN A 415 -14.83 2.71 -1.39
N THR A 416 -13.71 2.03 -1.15
CA THR A 416 -12.67 2.52 -0.24
C THR A 416 -11.97 3.78 -0.79
N LEU A 417 -12.01 3.97 -2.10
CA LEU A 417 -11.40 5.10 -2.82
C LEU A 417 -12.43 6.15 -3.29
N ARG A 418 -13.67 6.09 -2.82
CA ARG A 418 -14.77 6.94 -3.33
C ARG A 418 -14.42 8.43 -3.37
N LEU A 419 -13.78 8.97 -2.33
CA LEU A 419 -13.38 10.38 -2.27
C LEU A 419 -12.16 10.72 -3.13
N PHE A 420 -11.49 9.69 -3.66
CA PHE A 420 -10.37 9.80 -4.60
C PHE A 420 -10.81 9.42 -6.02
N SER A 421 -12.10 9.45 -6.28
CA SER A 421 -12.61 9.31 -7.65
C SER A 421 -12.06 10.42 -8.54
N PRO A 422 -11.78 10.11 -9.83
CA PRO A 422 -11.31 11.08 -10.82
C PRO A 422 -12.17 12.34 -10.98
N GLU A 423 -13.43 12.27 -10.61
CA GLU A 423 -14.36 13.40 -10.68
C GLU A 423 -14.19 14.40 -9.53
N PHE A 424 -13.47 14.04 -8.45
CA PHE A 424 -13.23 14.91 -7.32
C PHE A 424 -11.80 15.49 -7.31
N PRO A 425 -11.64 16.75 -6.92
CA PRO A 425 -10.32 17.41 -6.96
C PRO A 425 -9.32 16.86 -5.94
N LEU A 426 -9.77 16.15 -4.90
CA LEU A 426 -8.93 15.62 -3.83
C LEU A 426 -7.82 14.68 -4.34
N ILE A 427 -8.12 13.88 -5.38
CA ILE A 427 -7.13 12.95 -5.95
C ILE A 427 -5.92 13.70 -6.53
N VAL A 428 -6.15 14.81 -7.23
CA VAL A 428 -5.07 15.61 -7.83
C VAL A 428 -4.18 16.22 -6.75
N ALA A 429 -4.79 16.81 -5.71
CA ALA A 429 -4.05 17.35 -4.58
C ALA A 429 -3.24 16.26 -3.85
N ARG A 430 -3.83 15.06 -3.65
CA ARG A 430 -3.14 13.95 -3.01
C ARG A 430 -1.96 13.44 -3.84
N ILE A 431 -2.11 13.32 -5.15
CA ILE A 431 -1.02 12.90 -6.05
C ILE A 431 0.11 13.93 -6.05
N LYS A 432 -0.19 15.24 -6.09
CA LYS A 432 0.82 16.30 -5.93
C LYS A 432 1.59 16.14 -4.62
N HIS A 433 0.87 15.93 -3.50
CA HIS A 433 1.47 15.69 -2.19
C HIS A 433 2.43 14.48 -2.22
N LEU A 434 1.96 13.34 -2.69
CA LEU A 434 2.75 12.10 -2.76
C LEU A 434 3.99 12.25 -3.66
N ARG A 435 3.88 12.98 -4.78
CA ARG A 435 5.00 13.29 -5.69
C ARG A 435 5.97 14.34 -5.15
N GLY A 436 5.66 14.95 -3.99
CA GLY A 436 6.53 15.93 -3.32
C GLY A 436 6.29 17.39 -3.71
N ASP A 437 5.30 17.69 -4.57
CA ASP A 437 4.82 19.05 -4.75
C ASP A 437 3.96 19.47 -3.55
N LEU A 438 4.61 19.63 -2.40
CA LEU A 438 3.94 19.97 -1.15
C LEU A 438 3.30 21.36 -1.21
N SER A 439 3.91 22.31 -1.92
CA SER A 439 3.37 23.67 -2.04
C SER A 439 2.09 23.71 -2.86
N GLY A 440 2.07 23.06 -4.03
CA GLY A 440 0.88 22.93 -4.86
C GLY A 440 -0.22 22.13 -4.16
N ALA A 441 0.12 21.04 -3.46
CA ALA A 441 -0.84 20.25 -2.69
C ALA A 441 -1.49 21.06 -1.56
N ILE A 442 -0.70 21.83 -0.80
CA ILE A 442 -1.18 22.69 0.29
C ILE A 442 -2.17 23.74 -0.26
N GLN A 443 -1.85 24.40 -1.37
CA GLN A 443 -2.75 25.37 -2.01
C GLN A 443 -4.09 24.72 -2.40
N GLU A 444 -4.06 23.54 -3.01
CA GLU A 444 -5.27 22.78 -3.36
C GLU A 444 -6.09 22.42 -2.12
N TYR A 445 -5.47 21.85 -1.08
CA TYR A 445 -6.19 21.50 0.15
C TYR A 445 -6.81 22.71 0.85
N VAL A 446 -6.14 23.86 0.85
CA VAL A 446 -6.69 25.10 1.39
C VAL A 446 -7.88 25.59 0.55
N SER A 447 -7.77 25.54 -0.78
CA SER A 447 -8.84 25.97 -1.68
C SER A 447 -10.12 25.12 -1.49
N PHE A 448 -10.00 23.82 -1.28
CA PHE A 448 -11.17 22.95 -1.05
C PHE A 448 -11.90 23.29 0.25
N ARG A 449 -11.15 23.63 1.30
CA ARG A 449 -11.70 23.99 2.61
C ARG A 449 -12.43 25.34 2.63
N LEU A 450 -12.09 26.23 1.72
CA LEU A 450 -12.67 27.57 1.64
C LEU A 450 -13.84 27.67 0.65
N ALA A 451 -14.01 26.66 -0.20
CA ALA A 451 -15.05 26.69 -1.22
C ALA A 451 -16.40 26.25 -0.67
N GLU A 452 -17.42 27.08 -0.82
CA GLU A 452 -18.81 26.72 -0.46
C GLU A 452 -19.43 25.72 -1.44
N ASN A 453 -19.06 25.79 -2.72
CA ASN A 453 -19.58 24.94 -3.79
C ASN A 453 -18.44 24.47 -4.69
N LEU A 454 -17.93 23.26 -4.43
CA LEU A 454 -16.88 22.65 -5.25
C LEU A 454 -17.48 22.10 -6.55
N PRO A 455 -16.95 22.47 -7.72
CA PRO A 455 -17.37 21.87 -8.98
C PRO A 455 -16.76 20.47 -9.16
N LEU A 456 -17.42 19.63 -9.96
CA LEU A 456 -16.81 18.41 -10.47
C LEU A 456 -15.64 18.73 -11.42
N VAL A 457 -14.60 17.90 -11.39
CA VAL A 457 -13.42 18.09 -12.27
C VAL A 457 -13.82 17.97 -13.75
N ASN A 458 -14.68 17.02 -14.07
CA ASN A 458 -15.08 16.71 -15.45
C ASN A 458 -16.30 17.53 -15.94
N ASP A 459 -17.04 18.17 -15.05
CA ASP A 459 -18.21 18.99 -15.38
C ASP A 459 -18.33 20.18 -14.43
N LYS A 460 -17.69 21.27 -14.76
CA LYS A 460 -17.66 22.50 -13.94
C LYS A 460 -19.04 23.15 -13.71
N LYS A 461 -20.09 22.70 -14.43
CA LYS A 461 -21.45 23.18 -14.24
C LYS A 461 -22.17 22.44 -13.11
N LYS A 462 -21.67 21.29 -12.71
CA LYS A 462 -22.21 20.49 -11.61
C LYS A 462 -21.39 20.68 -10.36
N THR A 463 -22.07 20.85 -9.23
CA THR A 463 -21.44 20.94 -7.91
C THR A 463 -21.40 19.60 -7.23
N ILE A 464 -20.42 19.41 -6.37
CA ILE A 464 -20.28 18.21 -5.55
C ILE A 464 -21.39 18.23 -4.48
N PRO A 465 -22.11 17.10 -4.26
CA PRO A 465 -23.11 17.01 -3.19
C PRO A 465 -22.52 17.33 -1.81
N LYS A 466 -23.31 18.00 -0.96
CA LYS A 466 -22.86 18.52 0.35
C LYS A 466 -22.23 17.44 1.24
N GLU A 467 -22.83 16.23 1.28
CA GLU A 467 -22.31 15.13 2.12
C GLU A 467 -20.93 14.64 1.66
N ILE A 468 -20.65 14.74 0.37
CA ILE A 468 -19.34 14.41 -0.20
C ILE A 468 -18.37 15.54 0.07
N GLN A 469 -18.81 16.81 -0.07
CA GLN A 469 -18.00 17.98 0.20
C GLN A 469 -17.53 18.02 1.66
N ASP A 470 -18.39 17.71 2.64
CA ASP A 470 -18.03 17.61 4.05
C ASP A 470 -16.92 16.55 4.28
N GLY A 471 -17.04 15.41 3.58
CA GLY A 471 -15.98 14.39 3.59
C GLY A 471 -14.66 14.90 2.98
N LEU A 472 -14.74 15.60 1.85
CA LEU A 472 -13.56 16.19 1.20
C LEU A 472 -12.86 17.22 2.09
N ASP A 473 -13.62 18.07 2.82
CA ASP A 473 -13.05 19.04 3.77
C ASP A 473 -12.30 18.35 4.91
N ILE A 474 -12.89 17.31 5.51
CA ILE A 474 -12.27 16.51 6.56
C ILE A 474 -10.96 15.88 6.07
N TYR A 475 -10.97 15.24 4.90
CA TYR A 475 -9.76 14.63 4.33
C TYR A 475 -8.73 15.67 3.91
N ALA A 476 -9.16 16.78 3.31
CA ALA A 476 -8.26 17.88 2.95
C ALA A 476 -7.57 18.48 4.20
N THR A 477 -8.31 18.62 5.31
CA THR A 477 -7.75 19.09 6.59
C THR A 477 -6.70 18.11 7.12
N ASN A 478 -6.98 16.80 7.07
CA ASN A 478 -6.02 15.77 7.47
C ASN A 478 -4.75 15.79 6.60
N TYR A 479 -4.89 15.82 5.26
CA TYR A 479 -3.73 15.82 4.37
C TYR A 479 -2.95 17.14 4.40
N LEU A 480 -3.63 18.27 4.65
CA LEU A 480 -2.96 19.54 4.89
C LEU A 480 -2.07 19.46 6.14
N ALA A 481 -2.58 18.88 7.23
CA ALA A 481 -1.78 18.65 8.44
C ALA A 481 -0.57 17.75 8.16
N LEU A 482 -0.75 16.64 7.42
CA LEU A 482 0.32 15.72 7.05
C LEU A 482 1.36 16.39 6.13
N ALA A 483 0.93 17.22 5.16
CA ALA A 483 1.84 17.95 4.27
C ALA A 483 2.66 19.00 5.05
N GLN A 484 2.04 19.70 6.00
CA GLN A 484 2.76 20.62 6.89
C GLN A 484 3.75 19.90 7.79
N LEU A 485 3.37 18.73 8.32
CA LEU A 485 4.27 17.89 9.12
C LEU A 485 5.46 17.41 8.31
N GLU A 486 5.26 17.04 7.05
CA GLU A 486 6.34 16.62 6.14
C GLU A 486 7.31 17.76 5.79
N ARG A 487 6.82 19.01 5.81
CA ARG A 487 7.65 20.23 5.68
C ARG A 487 8.34 20.63 6.99
N ASN A 488 8.19 19.86 8.07
CA ASN A 488 8.62 20.21 9.44
C ASN A 488 7.98 21.49 9.97
N SER A 489 6.82 21.90 9.44
CA SER A 489 6.06 23.05 9.91
C SER A 489 5.15 22.63 11.06
N HIS A 490 5.76 22.30 12.21
CA HIS A 490 5.08 21.69 13.36
C HIS A 490 3.92 22.53 13.91
N VAL A 491 4.03 23.86 13.91
CA VAL A 491 2.96 24.77 14.41
C VAL A 491 1.73 24.68 13.52
N GLN A 492 1.90 24.73 12.19
CA GLN A 492 0.81 24.64 11.24
C GLN A 492 0.19 23.24 11.24
N ALA A 493 1.02 22.19 11.31
CA ALA A 493 0.56 20.82 11.39
C ALA A 493 -0.28 20.58 12.67
N GLU A 494 0.18 21.08 13.83
CA GLU A 494 -0.55 21.01 15.10
C GLU A 494 -1.92 21.68 14.98
N SER A 495 -1.95 22.94 14.51
CA SER A 495 -3.21 23.68 14.33
C SER A 495 -4.20 22.93 13.44
N MET A 496 -3.73 22.30 12.34
CA MET A 496 -4.60 21.55 11.44
C MET A 496 -5.09 20.23 12.04
N PHE A 497 -4.25 19.50 12.79
CA PHE A 497 -4.72 18.30 13.50
C PHE A 497 -5.70 18.61 14.62
N LEU A 498 -5.49 19.68 15.37
CA LEU A 498 -6.47 20.14 16.37
C LEU A 498 -7.79 20.52 15.70
N ARG A 499 -7.75 21.27 14.60
CA ARG A 499 -8.93 21.59 13.81
C ARG A 499 -9.63 20.32 13.26
N LEU A 500 -8.89 19.32 12.81
CA LEU A 500 -9.46 18.04 12.40
C LEU A 500 -10.23 17.37 13.55
N LEU A 501 -9.64 17.35 14.76
CA LEU A 501 -10.30 16.77 15.94
C LEU A 501 -11.60 17.50 16.32
N GLU A 502 -11.69 18.81 16.06
CA GLU A 502 -12.93 19.61 16.25
C GLU A 502 -14.01 19.28 15.19
N LEU A 503 -13.60 19.05 13.92
CA LEU A 503 -14.51 18.71 12.83
C LEU A 503 -15.10 17.30 12.98
N LEU A 504 -14.40 16.41 13.67
CA LEU A 504 -14.84 15.02 13.84
C LEU A 504 -15.88 14.93 14.98
N PRO A 505 -16.95 14.15 14.78
CA PRO A 505 -17.96 13.91 15.81
C PRO A 505 -17.35 13.40 17.11
N GLN A 506 -17.95 13.76 18.25
CA GLN A 506 -17.48 13.32 19.56
C GLN A 506 -17.50 11.79 19.68
N PRO A 507 -16.54 11.17 20.42
CA PRO A 507 -16.55 9.75 20.71
C PRO A 507 -17.89 9.34 21.36
N GLY A 508 -18.50 8.26 20.85
CA GLY A 508 -19.81 7.77 21.36
C GLY A 508 -21.04 8.30 20.63
N SER A 509 -20.95 9.36 19.85
CA SER A 509 -21.95 9.66 18.83
C SER A 509 -21.83 8.64 17.69
N ASN A 510 -22.96 8.33 17.05
CA ASN A 510 -23.14 7.35 15.97
C ASN A 510 -21.84 7.06 15.17
N PRO A 511 -21.47 5.82 14.81
CA PRO A 511 -20.20 5.50 14.16
C PRO A 511 -20.05 6.31 12.88
N HIS A 512 -19.45 7.48 13.01
CA HIS A 512 -19.28 8.38 11.89
C HIS A 512 -18.15 7.87 11.01
N ARG A 513 -18.39 7.84 9.71
CA ARG A 513 -17.47 7.36 8.67
C ARG A 513 -16.04 7.89 8.79
N TYR A 514 -15.84 9.07 9.39
CA TYR A 514 -14.55 9.75 9.45
C TYR A 514 -13.88 9.69 10.83
N ASN A 515 -14.51 9.07 11.85
CA ASN A 515 -13.92 8.95 13.18
C ASN A 515 -12.56 8.25 13.21
N MET A 516 -12.29 7.38 12.21
CA MET A 516 -11.01 6.72 12.05
C MET A 516 -9.83 7.70 11.87
N LEU A 517 -10.05 8.91 11.34
CA LEU A 517 -8.98 9.91 11.18
C LEU A 517 -8.49 10.47 12.53
N ARG A 518 -9.29 10.34 13.59
CA ARG A 518 -8.96 10.79 14.94
C ARG A 518 -7.69 10.14 15.47
N TRP A 519 -7.54 8.84 15.31
CA TRP A 519 -6.41 8.09 15.87
C TRP A 519 -5.08 8.51 15.25
N GLY A 520 -5.05 8.67 13.92
CA GLY A 520 -3.88 9.17 13.21
C GLY A 520 -3.52 10.60 13.60
N ALA A 521 -4.53 11.49 13.77
CA ALA A 521 -4.33 12.86 14.22
C ALA A 521 -3.74 12.90 15.64
N GLN A 522 -4.27 12.12 16.57
CA GLN A 522 -3.78 12.04 17.95
C GLN A 522 -2.33 11.51 18.00
N ALA A 523 -2.03 10.42 17.28
CA ALA A 523 -0.68 9.88 17.22
C ALA A 523 0.32 10.90 16.63
N ASN A 524 -0.07 11.65 15.59
CA ASN A 524 0.78 12.67 14.99
C ASN A 524 0.94 13.91 15.88
N LEU A 525 -0.09 14.30 16.65
CA LEU A 525 0.06 15.34 17.70
C LEU A 525 1.06 14.90 18.77
N GLY A 526 1.02 13.62 19.21
CA GLY A 526 2.04 13.07 20.09
C GLY A 526 3.46 13.27 19.54
N ARG A 527 3.68 12.92 18.26
CA ARG A 527 4.99 13.12 17.59
C ARG A 527 5.39 14.59 17.47
N ILE A 528 4.45 15.48 17.20
CA ILE A 528 4.72 16.92 17.12
C ILE A 528 5.16 17.46 18.50
N TYR A 529 4.48 17.09 19.57
CA TYR A 529 4.85 17.52 20.92
C TYR A 529 6.18 16.92 21.38
N GLU A 530 6.44 15.65 21.06
CA GLU A 530 7.75 15.02 21.26
C GLU A 530 8.87 15.80 20.55
N ALA A 531 8.68 16.15 19.27
CA ALA A 531 9.65 16.94 18.50
C ALA A 531 9.84 18.37 19.04
N LYS A 532 8.82 18.95 19.73
CA LYS A 532 8.89 20.24 20.39
C LYS A 532 9.51 20.17 21.80
N GLY A 533 9.78 18.98 22.33
CA GLY A 533 10.27 18.77 23.69
C GLY A 533 9.16 18.87 24.76
N ASP A 534 7.89 18.95 24.37
CA ASP A 534 6.75 18.92 25.29
C ASP A 534 6.34 17.47 25.57
N MET A 535 7.16 16.80 26.37
CA MET A 535 7.00 15.36 26.67
C MET A 535 5.67 15.08 27.36
N ARG A 536 5.19 15.99 28.20
CA ARG A 536 3.92 15.85 28.93
C ARG A 536 2.73 15.73 27.97
N ARG A 537 2.64 16.64 26.97
CA ARG A 537 1.59 16.57 25.96
C ARG A 537 1.80 15.38 25.02
N ALA A 538 3.04 15.06 24.66
CA ALA A 538 3.34 13.89 23.84
C ALA A 538 2.79 12.59 24.49
N ILE A 539 3.10 12.35 25.76
CA ILE A 539 2.63 11.21 26.54
C ILE A 539 1.08 11.19 26.60
N ALA A 540 0.45 12.35 26.86
CA ALA A 540 -1.01 12.46 26.92
C ALA A 540 -1.68 12.08 25.58
N TYR A 541 -1.11 12.48 24.44
CA TYR A 541 -1.64 12.15 23.12
C TYR A 541 -1.37 10.68 22.73
N TYR A 542 -0.20 10.14 23.05
CA TYR A 542 0.09 8.71 22.83
C TYR A 542 -0.77 7.79 23.70
N GLY A 543 -1.19 8.24 24.87
CA GLY A 543 -2.11 7.52 25.76
C GLY A 543 -3.57 7.52 25.30
N GLN A 544 -3.95 8.28 24.27
CA GLN A 544 -5.31 8.30 23.74
C GLN A 544 -5.67 6.96 23.12
N LEU A 545 -6.88 6.48 23.39
CA LEU A 545 -7.35 5.18 22.93
C LEU A 545 -7.39 5.10 21.40
N ASP A 546 -6.73 4.08 20.88
CA ASP A 546 -6.74 3.67 19.47
C ASP A 546 -7.14 2.18 19.43
N PRO A 547 -8.17 1.81 18.68
CA PRO A 547 -8.64 0.42 18.63
C PRO A 547 -7.75 -0.51 17.80
N THR A 548 -6.66 0.01 17.22
CA THR A 548 -5.72 -0.77 16.42
C THR A 548 -4.48 -1.16 17.22
N MET A 549 -3.66 -2.05 16.67
CA MET A 549 -2.35 -2.41 17.27
C MET A 549 -1.37 -1.22 17.34
N GLN A 550 -1.61 -0.14 16.60
CA GLN A 550 -0.84 1.10 16.73
C GLN A 550 -0.88 1.66 18.16
N TYR A 551 -1.98 1.43 18.90
CA TYR A 551 -2.10 1.82 20.30
C TYR A 551 -0.98 1.25 21.17
N HIS A 552 -0.66 -0.04 20.99
CA HIS A 552 0.46 -0.66 21.70
C HIS A 552 1.79 0.07 21.44
N GLY A 553 2.07 0.41 20.17
CA GLY A 553 3.27 1.17 19.81
C GLY A 553 3.27 2.60 20.36
N ASN A 554 2.12 3.26 20.38
CA ASN A 554 1.98 4.60 21.00
C ASN A 554 2.27 4.55 22.50
N LEU A 555 1.77 3.53 23.20
CA LEU A 555 2.05 3.34 24.64
C LEU A 555 3.51 3.02 24.93
N LEU A 556 4.18 2.23 24.06
CA LEU A 556 5.62 2.01 24.17
C LEU A 556 6.41 3.32 24.06
N ARG A 557 6.07 4.18 23.08
CA ARG A 557 6.68 5.52 22.98
C ARG A 557 6.43 6.37 24.21
N ALA A 558 5.18 6.40 24.72
CA ALA A 558 4.86 7.11 25.95
C ALA A 558 5.70 6.63 27.13
N ARG A 559 5.84 5.32 27.31
CA ARG A 559 6.70 4.72 28.34
C ARG A 559 8.15 5.17 28.21
N ASP A 560 8.69 5.12 27.00
CA ASP A 560 10.10 5.46 26.76
C ASP A 560 10.37 6.95 27.03
N LEU A 561 9.39 7.83 26.76
CA LEU A 561 9.47 9.25 27.12
C LEU A 561 9.46 9.47 28.64
N VAL A 562 8.61 8.73 29.39
CA VAL A 562 8.60 8.78 30.86
C VAL A 562 9.96 8.38 31.45
N TRP A 563 10.63 7.41 30.87
CA TRP A 563 11.98 7.00 31.33
C TRP A 563 13.08 8.00 31.00
N GLN A 564 12.90 8.84 29.99
CA GLN A 564 13.86 9.89 29.61
C GLN A 564 13.74 11.15 30.46
N GLU A 565 12.58 11.42 31.06
CA GLU A 565 12.43 12.53 32.04
C GLU A 565 12.88 12.06 33.42
N PRO A 566 13.94 12.63 34.01
CA PRO A 566 14.19 12.44 35.43
C PRO A 566 12.98 13.00 36.19
N MET A 567 12.40 12.18 37.09
CA MET A 567 11.20 12.53 37.88
C MET A 567 11.39 13.88 38.58
N ALA A 568 11.00 14.94 37.90
CA ALA A 568 10.73 16.22 38.51
C ALA A 568 9.25 16.18 38.96
N ALA A 569 9.07 16.29 40.27
CA ALA A 569 7.82 16.48 41.08
C ALA A 569 6.51 15.98 40.44
N ALA A 570 5.70 15.29 41.25
CA ALA A 570 4.39 14.75 40.93
C ALA A 570 3.57 15.68 40.01
N PRO A 571 3.01 15.18 38.92
CA PRO A 571 2.34 16.01 37.93
C PRO A 571 1.06 16.64 38.54
N ASP A 572 0.90 17.94 38.35
CA ASP A 572 -0.42 18.56 38.48
C ASP A 572 -1.43 17.85 37.57
N PRO A 573 -2.67 17.68 38.00
CA PRO A 573 -3.70 17.05 37.19
C PRO A 573 -3.83 17.77 35.85
N LEU A 574 -3.93 16.98 34.77
CA LEU A 574 -4.12 17.48 33.40
C LEU A 574 -5.22 18.56 33.40
N PRO A 575 -5.02 19.71 32.72
CA PRO A 575 -6.09 20.66 32.54
C PRO A 575 -7.28 19.95 31.83
N PRO A 576 -8.51 20.19 32.29
CA PRO A 576 -9.69 19.63 31.67
C PRO A 576 -9.69 20.00 30.17
N ALA A 577 -10.13 19.06 29.34
CA ALA A 577 -10.30 19.34 27.93
C ALA A 577 -11.02 20.67 27.71
N PRO A 578 -10.58 21.52 26.78
CA PRO A 578 -11.18 22.83 26.59
C PRO A 578 -12.69 22.70 26.43
N LYS A 579 -13.46 23.33 27.31
CA LYS A 579 -14.91 23.38 27.18
C LYS A 579 -15.22 24.10 25.87
N VAL A 580 -15.88 23.42 24.96
CA VAL A 580 -16.44 24.03 23.77
C VAL A 580 -17.41 25.13 24.22
N PRO A 581 -17.23 26.39 23.79
CA PRO A 581 -18.21 27.43 24.11
C PRO A 581 -19.55 27.03 23.47
N PRO A 582 -20.68 27.26 24.17
CA PRO A 582 -21.99 26.99 23.59
C PRO A 582 -22.16 27.83 22.33
N GLY A 583 -22.58 27.16 21.25
CA GLY A 583 -22.67 27.71 19.91
C GLY A 583 -23.47 29.01 19.84
N ARG A 584 -22.95 29.92 19.00
CA ARG A 584 -23.77 30.93 18.33
C ARG A 584 -24.11 30.46 16.91
#